data_06c3256c7a7dd5910cc06f7dfaef4b7c
#
_entry.id   06c3256c7a7dd5910cc06f7dfaef4b7c
#
_cell.length_a   1.000
_cell.length_b   1.000
_cell.length_c   1.000
_cell.angle_alpha   90.00
_cell.angle_beta   90.00
_cell.angle_gamma   90.00
#
_symmetry.space_group_name_H-M   'P 1'
#
loop_
_entity.id
_entity.type
_entity.pdbx_description
1 polymer ?
#
loop_
_entity_poly.entity_id
_entity_poly.type
_entity_poly.pdbx_seq_one_letter_code
_entity_poly.pdbx_strand_id
1 'polypeptide(L)'
;MRHYELVFIVHPDQSEQVPAMIEKYQALVKSSKGSIHRLEDWGRLQLAYPIQKIHKAHYVLMNIECNLETLAELEHTFKFNDAIIRHLLFGTKNAVTSQSPMMREEKSKSLVGDEKIEKPVKEEVVKKSVKEEVVEKPVKEEVVEKPAKEKAVKK
;
A
#
# COMPACT_ATOMS: atom_id res chain seq x y z
N MET A 1 25.33 12.43 17.27
CA MET A 1 24.35 11.60 16.61
C MET A 1 24.99 10.32 16.15
N ARG A 2 24.23 9.23 16.01
CA ARG A 2 24.70 7.91 15.56
C ARG A 2 23.73 7.37 14.52
N HIS A 3 24.21 6.48 13.65
CA HIS A 3 23.39 5.86 12.64
C HIS A 3 22.80 4.55 13.16
N TYR A 4 21.52 4.36 12.89
CA TYR A 4 20.78 3.18 13.29
C TYR A 4 19.95 2.65 12.11
N GLU A 5 19.89 1.34 12.03
CA GLU A 5 18.95 0.64 11.16
C GLU A 5 17.84 0.05 12.01
N LEU A 6 16.62 0.35 11.65
CA LEU A 6 15.42 -0.03 12.34
C LEU A 6 14.53 -0.82 11.40
N VAL A 7 14.14 -2.01 11.79
CA VAL A 7 13.13 -2.82 11.10
C VAL A 7 12.00 -3.09 12.07
N PHE A 8 10.78 -2.84 11.64
CA PHE A 8 9.61 -3.21 12.43
C PHE A 8 8.55 -3.90 11.56
N ILE A 9 7.80 -4.76 12.19
CA ILE A 9 6.72 -5.53 11.56
C ILE A 9 5.39 -5.18 12.19
N VAL A 10 4.42 -4.85 11.33
CA VAL A 10 3.07 -4.42 11.72
C VAL A 10 2.07 -5.54 11.44
N HIS A 11 1.05 -5.63 12.27
CA HIS A 11 -0.04 -6.58 12.11
C HIS A 11 -0.71 -6.41 10.73
N PRO A 12 -1.00 -7.49 10.01
CA PRO A 12 -1.51 -7.41 8.64
C PRO A 12 -2.85 -6.66 8.53
N ASP A 13 -3.70 -6.73 9.57
CA ASP A 13 -4.98 -6.03 9.60
C ASP A 13 -4.82 -4.50 9.74
N GLN A 14 -3.66 -4.06 10.22
CA GLN A 14 -3.36 -2.64 10.40
C GLN A 14 -2.40 -2.09 9.34
N SER A 15 -2.20 -2.82 8.24
CA SER A 15 -1.34 -2.40 7.13
C SER A 15 -1.75 -1.03 6.54
N GLU A 16 -3.02 -0.68 6.57
CA GLU A 16 -3.51 0.61 6.08
C GLU A 16 -3.04 1.80 6.95
N GLN A 17 -2.69 1.55 8.20
CA GLN A 17 -2.20 2.58 9.12
C GLN A 17 -0.69 2.80 9.02
N VAL A 18 0.02 1.94 8.30
CA VAL A 18 1.48 1.99 8.17
C VAL A 18 1.99 3.35 7.66
N PRO A 19 1.40 3.98 6.62
CA PRO A 19 1.85 5.31 6.20
C PRO A 19 1.78 6.37 7.31
N ALA A 20 0.67 6.41 8.05
CA ALA A 20 0.50 7.34 9.16
C ALA A 20 1.49 7.07 10.32
N MET A 21 1.78 5.78 10.57
CA MET A 21 2.80 5.39 11.56
C MET A 21 4.19 5.85 11.14
N ILE A 22 4.54 5.67 9.87
CA ILE A 22 5.81 6.13 9.30
C ILE A 22 5.95 7.64 9.46
N GLU A 23 4.94 8.42 9.11
CA GLU A 23 4.94 9.87 9.26
C GLU A 23 5.15 10.29 10.71
N LYS A 24 4.48 9.63 11.67
CA LYS A 24 4.65 9.88 13.09
C LYS A 24 6.10 9.66 13.55
N TYR A 25 6.73 8.54 13.13
CA TYR A 25 8.11 8.23 13.50
C TYR A 25 9.11 9.16 12.81
N GLN A 26 8.85 9.54 11.58
CA GLN A 26 9.64 10.55 10.87
C GLN A 26 9.58 11.91 11.58
N ALA A 27 8.38 12.34 12.02
CA ALA A 27 8.22 13.58 12.74
C ALA A 27 8.98 13.58 14.08
N LEU A 28 8.98 12.46 14.79
CA LEU A 28 9.70 12.29 16.05
C LEU A 28 11.22 12.38 15.83
N VAL A 29 11.78 11.73 14.80
CA VAL A 29 13.20 11.84 14.48
C VAL A 29 13.57 13.26 14.07
N LYS A 30 12.76 13.91 13.23
CA LYS A 30 13.00 15.29 12.77
C LYS A 30 12.91 16.32 13.89
N SER A 31 11.98 16.17 14.85
CA SER A 31 11.83 17.09 15.99
C SER A 31 13.07 17.16 16.87
N SER A 32 13.80 16.07 16.97
CA SER A 32 15.08 15.96 17.70
C SER A 32 16.31 16.27 16.85
N LYS A 33 16.12 16.93 15.70
CA LYS A 33 17.21 17.26 14.75
C LYS A 33 17.90 16.03 14.17
N GLY A 34 17.25 14.88 14.17
CA GLY A 34 17.69 13.67 13.50
C GLY A 34 17.43 13.71 12.00
N SER A 35 18.06 12.80 11.27
CA SER A 35 17.92 12.64 9.82
C SER A 35 17.47 11.24 9.47
N ILE A 36 16.72 11.12 8.37
CA ILE A 36 16.30 9.83 7.81
C ILE A 36 17.01 9.67 6.48
N HIS A 37 17.84 8.65 6.39
CA HIS A 37 18.67 8.40 5.19
C HIS A 37 17.99 7.45 4.21
N ARG A 38 17.22 6.48 4.72
CA ARG A 38 16.51 5.50 3.91
C ARG A 38 15.20 5.11 4.59
N LEU A 39 14.17 4.98 3.79
CA LEU A 39 12.88 4.45 4.20
C LEU A 39 12.41 3.49 3.12
N GLU A 40 12.07 2.27 3.50
CA GLU A 40 11.55 1.26 2.60
C GLU A 40 10.33 0.61 3.23
N ASP A 41 9.25 0.57 2.49
CA ASP A 41 8.06 -0.20 2.79
C ASP A 41 8.11 -1.46 1.91
N TRP A 42 8.27 -2.63 2.55
CA TRP A 42 8.34 -3.91 1.85
C TRP A 42 6.97 -4.58 1.71
N GLY A 43 5.92 -3.94 2.21
CA GLY A 43 4.59 -4.49 2.15
C GLY A 43 4.38 -5.72 3.03
N ARG A 44 3.34 -6.49 2.69
CA ARG A 44 2.98 -7.71 3.43
C ARG A 44 3.79 -8.90 2.94
N LEU A 45 4.68 -9.40 3.78
CA LEU A 45 5.51 -10.57 3.51
C LEU A 45 5.17 -11.73 4.45
N GLN A 46 5.48 -12.94 4.00
CA GLN A 46 5.34 -14.14 4.82
C GLN A 46 6.45 -14.19 5.85
N LEU A 47 6.09 -14.50 7.09
CA LEU A 47 7.03 -14.74 8.19
C LEU A 47 7.68 -16.10 8.04
N ALA A 48 8.95 -16.24 8.44
CA ALA A 48 9.66 -17.51 8.47
C ALA A 48 9.05 -18.51 9.49
N TYR A 49 8.44 -17.98 10.54
CA TYR A 49 7.71 -18.72 11.56
C TYR A 49 6.53 -17.89 12.10
N PRO A 50 5.46 -18.49 12.58
CA PRO A 50 4.32 -17.74 13.08
C PRO A 50 4.68 -16.98 14.36
N ILE A 51 4.25 -15.71 14.44
CA ILE A 51 4.34 -14.86 15.62
C ILE A 51 2.92 -14.54 16.04
N GLN A 52 2.53 -14.81 17.29
CA GLN A 52 1.16 -14.60 17.79
C GLN A 52 0.08 -15.25 16.89
N LYS A 53 0.36 -16.43 16.32
CA LYS A 53 -0.49 -17.15 15.36
C LYS A 53 -0.65 -16.47 14.00
N ILE A 54 0.13 -15.43 13.70
CA ILE A 54 0.12 -14.69 12.45
C ILE A 54 1.24 -15.23 11.56
N HIS A 55 0.94 -15.48 10.27
CA HIS A 55 1.88 -16.02 9.27
C HIS A 55 2.40 -14.99 8.29
N LYS A 56 1.78 -13.79 8.23
CA LYS A 56 2.16 -12.67 7.36
C LYS A 56 2.20 -11.39 8.19
N ALA A 57 3.12 -10.50 7.88
CA ALA A 57 3.19 -9.18 8.51
C ALA A 57 3.62 -8.11 7.51
N HIS A 58 3.35 -6.86 7.81
CA HIS A 58 3.80 -5.73 7.01
C HIS A 58 5.16 -5.27 7.51
N TYR A 59 6.17 -5.28 6.65
CA TYR A 59 7.56 -4.94 6.97
C TYR A 59 7.89 -3.51 6.56
N VAL A 60 8.55 -2.79 7.47
CA VAL A 60 9.08 -1.46 7.20
C VAL A 60 10.54 -1.39 7.69
N LEU A 61 11.41 -0.84 6.85
CA LEU A 61 12.81 -0.58 7.15
C LEU A 61 13.06 0.92 7.16
N MET A 62 13.76 1.41 8.18
CA MET A 62 14.19 2.81 8.29
C MET A 62 15.67 2.88 8.68
N ASN A 63 16.46 3.69 7.99
CA ASN A 63 17.79 4.07 8.42
C ASN A 63 17.74 5.52 8.89
N ILE A 64 18.04 5.71 10.15
CA ILE A 64 17.93 6.98 10.84
C ILE A 64 19.28 7.39 11.46
N GLU A 65 19.47 8.68 11.62
CA GLU A 65 20.53 9.27 12.41
C GLU A 65 19.90 10.09 13.54
N CYS A 66 20.16 9.71 14.78
CA CYS A 66 19.59 10.39 15.94
C CYS A 66 20.50 10.27 17.17
N ASN A 67 20.08 10.95 18.26
CA ASN A 67 20.70 10.81 19.57
C ASN A 67 20.10 9.62 20.34
N LEU A 68 20.69 9.24 21.45
CA LEU A 68 20.22 8.12 22.26
C LEU A 68 18.87 8.38 22.94
N GLU A 69 18.53 9.63 23.24
CA GLU A 69 17.25 10.01 23.84
C GLU A 69 16.10 9.75 22.89
N THR A 70 16.23 10.22 21.63
CA THR A 70 15.24 9.95 20.56
C THR A 70 15.09 8.48 20.26
N LEU A 71 16.21 7.74 20.30
CA LEU A 71 16.21 6.30 20.12
C LEU A 71 15.39 5.60 21.20
N ALA A 72 15.60 5.95 22.45
CA ALA A 72 14.85 5.41 23.58
C ALA A 72 13.36 5.74 23.49
N GLU A 73 13.01 6.95 23.04
CA GLU A 73 11.62 7.37 22.81
C GLU A 73 10.96 6.58 21.67
N LEU A 74 11.70 6.31 20.58
CA LEU A 74 11.23 5.44 19.50
C LEU A 74 10.99 4.02 20.00
N GLU A 75 11.94 3.41 20.69
CA GLU A 75 11.79 2.07 21.25
C GLU A 75 10.60 1.99 22.20
N HIS A 76 10.43 2.99 23.05
CA HIS A 76 9.27 3.09 23.95
C HIS A 76 7.96 3.12 23.14
N THR A 77 7.91 3.96 22.09
CA THR A 77 6.74 4.06 21.22
C THR A 77 6.42 2.73 20.53
N PHE A 78 7.44 2.01 20.05
CA PHE A 78 7.24 0.68 19.43
C PHE A 78 6.74 -0.36 20.42
N LYS A 79 7.26 -0.36 21.63
CA LYS A 79 6.91 -1.31 22.69
C LYS A 79 5.46 -1.17 23.14
N PHE A 80 4.93 0.06 23.12
CA PHE A 80 3.56 0.36 23.57
C PHE A 80 2.55 0.50 22.43
N ASN A 81 2.95 0.21 21.20
CA ASN A 81 2.06 0.23 20.06
C ASN A 81 1.60 -1.19 19.72
N ASP A 82 0.34 -1.49 19.99
CA ASP A 82 -0.27 -2.80 19.75
C ASP A 82 -0.26 -3.25 18.27
N ALA A 83 -0.10 -2.28 17.35
CA ALA A 83 0.02 -2.58 15.93
C ALA A 83 1.35 -3.22 15.58
N ILE A 84 2.41 -2.99 16.36
CA ILE A 84 3.76 -3.48 16.12
C ILE A 84 3.94 -4.83 16.82
N ILE A 85 4.06 -5.88 16.02
CA ILE A 85 4.28 -7.24 16.53
C ILE A 85 5.69 -7.40 17.05
N ARG A 86 6.67 -6.87 16.33
CA ARG A 86 8.10 -6.94 16.67
C ARG A 86 8.87 -5.81 16.00
N HIS A 87 9.93 -5.38 16.64
CA HIS A 87 10.91 -4.46 16.07
C HIS A 87 12.32 -4.94 16.35
N LEU A 88 13.26 -4.50 15.53
CA LEU A 88 14.67 -4.76 15.67
C LEU A 88 15.43 -3.49 15.34
N LEU A 89 16.41 -3.16 16.17
CA LEU A 89 17.21 -1.95 16.06
C LEU A 89 18.69 -2.28 16.25
N PHE A 90 19.53 -1.85 15.32
CA PHE A 90 20.97 -1.97 15.45
C PHE A 90 21.72 -0.70 15.01
N GLY A 91 22.85 -0.47 15.68
CA GLY A 91 23.74 0.61 15.32
C GLY A 91 24.55 0.28 14.08
N THR A 92 24.63 1.23 13.17
CA THR A 92 25.49 1.18 11.97
C THR A 92 26.60 2.19 12.07
N LYS A 93 27.74 1.93 11.41
CA LYS A 93 28.88 2.86 11.43
C LYS A 93 28.66 4.06 10.50
N ASN A 94 27.97 3.84 9.39
CA ASN A 94 27.79 4.83 8.33
C ASN A 94 26.30 4.94 7.97
N ALA A 95 25.91 6.08 7.38
CA ALA A 95 24.60 6.25 6.77
C ALA A 95 24.42 5.29 5.59
N VAL A 96 23.35 4.50 5.61
CA VAL A 96 23.00 3.60 4.51
C VAL A 96 21.87 4.23 3.71
N THR A 97 22.19 4.59 2.45
CA THR A 97 21.24 5.24 1.52
C THR A 97 20.88 4.34 0.33
N SER A 98 21.69 3.29 0.08
CA SER A 98 21.44 2.36 -1.02
C SER A 98 20.23 1.47 -0.76
N GLN A 99 19.48 1.16 -1.82
CA GLN A 99 18.32 0.27 -1.71
C GLN A 99 18.74 -1.13 -1.23
N SER A 100 17.89 -1.73 -0.39
CA SER A 100 18.05 -3.10 0.07
C SER A 100 17.88 -4.12 -1.07
N PRO A 101 18.41 -5.34 -0.94
CA PRO A 101 18.17 -6.41 -1.89
C PRO A 101 16.67 -6.70 -2.07
N MET A 102 15.87 -6.62 -1.00
CA MET A 102 14.43 -6.86 -1.04
C MET A 102 13.71 -5.91 -2.00
N MET A 103 13.98 -4.60 -1.91
CA MET A 103 13.40 -3.59 -2.81
C MET A 103 13.89 -3.72 -4.26
N ARG A 104 15.11 -4.22 -4.47
CA ARG A 104 15.63 -4.48 -5.82
C ARG A 104 14.90 -5.64 -6.48
N GLU A 105 14.64 -6.71 -5.74
CA GLU A 105 13.91 -7.88 -6.24
C GLU A 105 12.45 -7.56 -6.57
N GLU A 106 11.77 -6.75 -5.76
CA GLU A 106 10.41 -6.32 -6.05
C GLU A 106 10.32 -5.48 -7.32
N LYS A 107 11.24 -4.52 -7.49
CA LYS A 107 11.30 -3.73 -8.73
C LYS A 107 11.59 -4.58 -9.95
N SER A 108 12.45 -5.59 -9.85
CA SER A 108 12.72 -6.49 -10.97
C SER A 108 11.51 -7.36 -11.31
N LYS A 109 10.74 -7.80 -10.31
CA LYS A 109 9.50 -8.56 -10.51
C LYS A 109 8.38 -7.72 -11.12
N SER A 110 8.24 -6.45 -10.71
CA SER A 110 7.23 -5.54 -11.29
C SER A 110 7.53 -5.22 -12.76
N LEU A 111 8.79 -4.97 -13.11
CA LEU A 111 9.20 -4.72 -14.51
C LEU A 111 8.98 -5.92 -15.43
N VAL A 112 9.14 -7.15 -14.92
CA VAL A 112 8.87 -8.38 -15.68
C VAL A 112 7.36 -8.68 -15.77
N GLY A 113 6.56 -8.16 -14.84
CA GLY A 113 5.10 -8.31 -14.82
C GLY A 113 4.39 -7.44 -15.88
N ASP A 114 4.89 -6.24 -16.13
CA ASP A 114 4.30 -5.30 -17.08
C ASP A 114 4.61 -5.63 -18.55
N GLU A 115 5.72 -6.33 -18.84
CA GLU A 115 6.03 -6.77 -20.19
C GLU A 115 5.16 -7.94 -20.72
N LYS A 116 4.31 -8.52 -19.86
CA LYS A 116 3.46 -9.67 -20.25
C LYS A 116 2.05 -9.30 -20.73
N ILE A 117 1.69 -8.02 -20.74
CA ILE A 117 0.33 -7.56 -21.10
C ILE A 117 0.26 -6.90 -22.48
N GLU A 118 1.39 -6.70 -23.18
CA GLU A 118 1.35 -6.21 -24.56
C GLU A 118 1.85 -7.26 -25.56
N LYS A 119 0.99 -8.19 -25.92
CA LYS A 119 1.05 -8.81 -27.24
C LYS A 119 -0.12 -8.30 -28.07
N PRO A 120 0.14 -7.61 -29.19
CA PRO A 120 -0.91 -7.14 -30.06
C PRO A 120 -1.61 -8.31 -30.72
N VAL A 121 -2.93 -8.35 -30.59
CA VAL A 121 -3.78 -9.21 -31.41
C VAL A 121 -3.69 -8.67 -32.83
N LYS A 122 -2.93 -9.36 -33.68
CA LYS A 122 -2.93 -9.15 -35.13
C LYS A 122 -4.30 -9.54 -35.68
N GLU A 123 -4.88 -8.57 -36.36
CA GLU A 123 -5.97 -8.71 -37.30
C GLU A 123 -5.80 -9.95 -38.19
N GLU A 124 -6.80 -10.79 -38.22
CA GLU A 124 -7.07 -11.65 -39.35
C GLU A 124 -8.44 -11.30 -39.93
N VAL A 125 -8.35 -10.46 -40.96
CA VAL A 125 -9.44 -10.16 -41.87
C VAL A 125 -9.73 -11.38 -42.69
N VAL A 126 -10.90 -11.99 -42.57
CA VAL A 126 -11.45 -12.85 -43.60
C VAL A 126 -12.83 -12.38 -43.97
N LYS A 127 -12.88 -11.81 -45.17
CA LYS A 127 -14.07 -11.48 -45.93
C LYS A 127 -14.94 -12.72 -46.21
N LYS A 128 -16.26 -12.57 -46.04
CA LYS A 128 -17.29 -13.09 -46.94
C LYS A 128 -18.62 -12.49 -46.50
N SER A 129 -19.07 -11.52 -47.23
CA SER A 129 -20.08 -11.45 -48.32
C SER A 129 -21.49 -11.94 -47.91
N VAL A 130 -22.37 -10.92 -47.71
CA VAL A 130 -23.54 -10.62 -48.57
C VAL A 130 -24.77 -11.54 -48.42
N LYS A 131 -25.85 -10.98 -47.92
CA LYS A 131 -27.17 -10.74 -48.53
C LYS A 131 -28.19 -10.46 -47.45
N GLU A 132 -28.77 -9.29 -47.52
CA GLU A 132 -30.16 -8.95 -47.85
C GLU A 132 -31.23 -9.62 -46.94
N GLU A 133 -32.12 -8.92 -46.31
CA GLU A 133 -33.25 -8.05 -46.76
C GLU A 133 -33.91 -7.47 -45.48
N VAL A 134 -34.04 -6.18 -45.34
CA VAL A 134 -35.20 -5.31 -45.53
C VAL A 134 -36.49 -5.77 -44.83
N VAL A 135 -37.05 -4.85 -44.05
CA VAL A 135 -38.44 -4.48 -43.88
C VAL A 135 -38.76 -4.18 -42.41
N GLU A 136 -38.88 -2.96 -42.16
CA GLU A 136 -39.94 -2.01 -41.77
C GLU A 136 -40.29 -1.88 -40.29
N LYS A 137 -40.20 -0.62 -39.90
CA LYS A 137 -40.91 0.08 -38.79
C LYS A 137 -42.46 0.02 -39.04
N PRO A 138 -43.34 0.49 -38.17
CA PRO A 138 -43.20 1.58 -37.19
C PRO A 138 -44.11 1.52 -35.92
N VAL A 139 -43.74 2.43 -34.95
CA VAL A 139 -44.57 3.45 -34.27
C VAL A 139 -45.76 3.05 -33.35
N LYS A 140 -45.73 3.56 -32.14
CA LYS A 140 -46.60 4.46 -31.35
C LYS A 140 -46.42 4.21 -29.87
N GLU A 141 -45.96 5.19 -29.12
CA GLU A 141 -46.66 6.31 -28.46
C GLU A 141 -47.77 5.87 -27.50
N GLU A 142 -47.62 6.24 -26.26
CA GLU A 142 -48.43 7.13 -25.40
C GLU A 142 -48.01 6.91 -23.95
N VAL A 143 -47.40 7.82 -23.24
CA VAL A 143 -47.83 9.06 -22.58
C VAL A 143 -48.84 8.85 -21.43
N VAL A 144 -48.51 9.62 -20.35
CA VAL A 144 -49.42 10.07 -19.27
C VAL A 144 -49.43 9.18 -18.02
N GLU A 145 -49.29 9.59 -16.82
CA GLU A 145 -49.24 10.90 -16.13
C GLU A 145 -49.00 10.61 -14.63
N LYS A 146 -48.34 11.51 -13.94
CA LYS A 146 -48.40 11.68 -12.48
C LYS A 146 -49.79 12.17 -12.07
N PRO A 147 -50.25 12.07 -10.82
CA PRO A 147 -49.79 13.02 -9.84
C PRO A 147 -49.77 12.58 -8.36
N ALA A 148 -49.06 13.42 -7.63
CA ALA A 148 -48.93 13.68 -6.22
C ALA A 148 -50.24 13.79 -5.40
N LYS A 149 -50.08 13.64 -4.12
CA LYS A 149 -50.56 14.43 -2.95
C LYS A 149 -50.54 13.57 -1.71
N GLU A 150 -49.90 13.94 -0.71
CA GLU A 150 -49.99 14.99 0.32
C GLU A 150 -50.73 14.56 1.58
N LYS A 151 -50.13 14.99 2.68
CA LYS A 151 -50.69 15.20 4.06
C LYS A 151 -50.54 14.03 5.02
N ALA A 152 -49.71 14.22 5.99
CA ALA A 152 -49.67 15.15 7.13
C ALA A 152 -50.38 14.60 8.39
N VAL A 153 -49.69 14.68 9.48
CA VAL A 153 -50.10 15.16 10.80
C VAL A 153 -50.53 14.14 11.90
N LYS A 154 -49.78 14.24 12.99
CA LYS A 154 -50.17 14.12 14.42
C LYS A 154 -50.38 12.71 15.01
N LYS A 155 -49.53 12.34 15.90
CA LYS A 155 -49.51 12.71 17.35
C LYS A 155 -48.16 12.28 17.95
#